data_35c7604edd3392ab71f70241399bb61e
#
_entry.id   35c7604edd3392ab71f70241399bb61e
#
_cell.length_a   1.000
_cell.length_b   1.000
_cell.length_c   1.000
_cell.angle_alpha   90.00
_cell.angle_beta   90.00
_cell.angle_gamma   90.00
#
_symmetry.space_group_name_H-M   'P 1'
#
loop_
_entity.id
_entity.type
_entity.pdbx_description
1 polymer ?
#
loop_
_entity_poly.entity_id
_entity_poly.type
_entity_poly.pdbx_seq_one_letter_code
_entity_poly.pdbx_strand_id
1 'polypeptide(L)'
;LDVPTMADKPSTEVLYWVGCAASYDDRSKKVARAMVRLLKAANVDFAILGEEESCTGDSARRAGNEYLFATLAEQNVAVLNGYQEQGGIKTIVTACPHCFNTLAHEYGDFGGHYQVVHHADFLLRLLREGKLSPKRAVKGKVVFHDSCYLGRYNDIYESPRDALRDIPGLE
;
A
#
# COMPACT_ATOMS: atom_id res chain seq x y z
N LEU A 1 4.76 2.98 -17.75
CA LEU A 1 4.31 4.01 -16.82
C LEU A 1 5.55 4.68 -16.24
N ASP A 2 5.65 5.96 -16.44
CA ASP A 2 6.62 6.78 -15.72
C ASP A 2 6.13 6.97 -14.28
N VAL A 3 6.90 6.50 -13.30
CA VAL A 3 6.54 6.53 -11.88
C VAL A 3 7.73 7.16 -11.14
N PRO A 4 7.51 8.27 -10.41
CA PRO A 4 8.59 8.91 -9.68
C PRO A 4 9.10 7.99 -8.56
N THR A 5 10.42 7.97 -8.36
CA THR A 5 11.03 7.28 -7.23
C THR A 5 11.39 8.28 -6.12
N MET A 6 11.53 7.77 -4.89
CA MET A 6 12.01 8.61 -3.78
C MET A 6 13.44 9.11 -4.01
N ALA A 7 14.26 8.34 -4.74
CA ALA A 7 15.61 8.77 -5.11
C ALA A 7 15.58 10.01 -6.03
N ASP A 8 14.62 10.08 -6.96
CA ASP A 8 14.47 11.23 -7.87
C ASP A 8 13.71 12.39 -7.20
N LYS A 9 12.84 12.09 -6.25
CA LYS A 9 11.95 13.02 -5.57
C LYS A 9 11.88 12.69 -4.08
N PRO A 10 12.83 13.18 -3.26
CA PRO A 10 12.98 12.77 -1.86
C PRO A 10 11.83 13.21 -0.93
N SER A 11 10.87 14.00 -1.41
CA SER A 11 9.71 14.44 -0.63
C SER A 11 8.42 14.21 -1.39
N THR A 12 7.45 13.54 -0.75
CA THR A 12 6.15 13.22 -1.33
C THR A 12 5.07 13.15 -0.25
N GLU A 13 3.82 13.40 -0.62
CA GLU A 13 2.68 13.21 0.28
C GLU A 13 2.43 11.72 0.55
N VAL A 14 2.57 10.89 -0.46
CA VAL A 14 2.29 9.46 -0.41
C VAL A 14 3.46 8.65 -0.92
N LEU A 15 4.03 7.80 -0.08
CA LEU A 15 4.87 6.69 -0.54
C LEU A 15 3.96 5.51 -0.89
N TYR A 16 3.94 5.11 -2.15
CA TYR A 16 3.28 3.88 -2.55
C TYR A 16 4.24 2.69 -2.40
N TRP A 17 4.03 1.91 -1.33
CA TRP A 17 4.75 0.65 -1.10
C TRP A 17 4.18 -0.42 -2.03
N VAL A 18 4.98 -0.86 -2.99
CA VAL A 18 4.57 -1.78 -4.07
C VAL A 18 4.43 -3.21 -3.56
N GLY A 19 5.40 -3.67 -2.80
CA GLY A 19 5.46 -5.01 -2.24
C GLY A 19 6.00 -6.06 -3.22
N CYS A 20 6.57 -7.14 -2.67
CA CYS A 20 7.21 -8.19 -3.46
C CYS A 20 6.25 -8.89 -4.43
N ALA A 21 4.99 -9.17 -4.03
CA ALA A 21 4.02 -9.79 -4.91
C ALA A 21 3.77 -8.95 -6.17
N ALA A 22 3.59 -7.64 -6.01
CA ALA A 22 3.36 -6.73 -7.14
C ALA A 22 4.61 -6.49 -7.99
N SER A 23 5.79 -6.79 -7.47
CA SER A 23 7.06 -6.69 -8.21
C SER A 23 7.33 -7.94 -9.08
N TYR A 24 6.87 -9.11 -8.65
CA TYR A 24 7.24 -10.38 -9.32
C TYR A 24 6.07 -11.12 -9.96
N ASP A 25 4.85 -11.09 -9.37
CA ASP A 25 3.69 -11.77 -9.93
C ASP A 25 2.98 -10.94 -11.01
N ASP A 26 2.73 -11.53 -12.16
CA ASP A 26 2.18 -10.81 -13.31
C ASP A 26 0.75 -10.30 -13.10
N ARG A 27 -0.05 -10.97 -12.27
CA ARG A 27 -1.39 -10.49 -11.92
C ARG A 27 -1.29 -9.30 -10.97
N SER A 28 -0.46 -9.40 -9.95
CA SER A 28 -0.24 -8.35 -8.96
C SER A 28 0.42 -7.11 -9.55
N LYS A 29 1.30 -7.27 -10.56
CA LYS A 29 1.81 -6.15 -11.37
C LYS A 29 0.71 -5.34 -12.05
N LYS A 30 -0.37 -6.00 -12.52
CA LYS A 30 -1.51 -5.31 -13.11
C LYS A 30 -2.25 -4.47 -12.07
N VAL A 31 -2.37 -4.97 -10.84
CA VAL A 31 -2.97 -4.24 -9.70
C VAL A 31 -2.12 -3.01 -9.36
N ALA A 32 -0.80 -3.17 -9.22
CA ALA A 32 0.09 -2.04 -8.94
C ALA A 32 0.03 -0.96 -10.03
N ARG A 33 0.03 -1.36 -11.31
CA ARG A 33 -0.13 -0.42 -12.43
C ARG A 33 -1.49 0.29 -12.42
N ALA A 34 -2.55 -0.40 -12.01
CA ALA A 34 -3.87 0.21 -11.85
C ALA A 34 -3.85 1.22 -10.70
N MET A 35 -3.25 0.89 -9.57
CA MET A 35 -3.09 1.81 -8.45
C MET A 35 -2.35 3.09 -8.84
N VAL A 36 -1.22 2.97 -9.55
CA VAL A 36 -0.47 4.13 -10.08
C VAL A 36 -1.35 5.01 -10.98
N ARG A 37 -2.19 4.40 -11.84
CA ARG A 37 -3.11 5.15 -12.70
C ARG A 37 -4.16 5.90 -11.89
N LEU A 38 -4.69 5.29 -10.82
CA LEU A 38 -5.66 5.92 -9.93
C LEU A 38 -5.03 7.09 -9.15
N LEU A 39 -3.82 6.91 -8.62
CA LEU A 39 -3.08 7.99 -7.94
C LEU A 39 -2.85 9.18 -8.87
N LYS A 40 -2.41 8.93 -10.11
CA LYS A 40 -2.25 9.96 -11.12
C LYS A 40 -3.58 10.65 -11.49
N ALA A 41 -4.65 9.88 -11.67
CA ALA A 41 -5.98 10.41 -12.00
C ALA A 41 -6.55 11.28 -10.89
N ALA A 42 -6.24 10.95 -9.63
CA ALA A 42 -6.63 11.73 -8.46
C ALA A 42 -5.69 12.91 -8.16
N ASN A 43 -4.68 13.13 -8.99
CA ASN A 43 -3.64 14.14 -8.79
C ASN A 43 -2.97 14.07 -7.41
N VAL A 44 -2.73 12.83 -6.93
CA VAL A 44 -2.02 12.59 -5.68
C VAL A 44 -0.52 12.77 -5.94
N ASP A 45 0.13 13.49 -5.03
CA ASP A 45 1.58 13.59 -4.99
C ASP A 45 2.16 12.31 -4.37
N PHE A 46 2.77 11.44 -5.19
CA PHE A 46 3.28 10.16 -4.76
C PHE A 46 4.62 9.78 -5.41
N ALA A 47 5.34 8.89 -4.75
CA ALA A 47 6.52 8.22 -5.27
C ALA A 47 6.55 6.75 -4.81
N ILE A 48 7.43 5.96 -5.37
CA ILE A 48 7.78 4.60 -4.92
C ILE A 48 9.24 4.56 -4.49
N LEU A 49 9.64 3.55 -3.71
CA LEU A 49 11.06 3.36 -3.40
C LEU A 49 11.87 2.82 -4.58
N GLY A 50 11.21 2.10 -5.50
CA GLY A 50 11.90 1.48 -6.64
C GLY A 50 12.86 0.38 -6.19
N GLU A 51 14.14 0.49 -6.54
CA GLU A 51 15.16 -0.50 -6.22
C GLU A 51 15.53 -0.53 -4.71
N GLU A 52 15.19 0.52 -3.97
CA GLU A 52 15.42 0.59 -2.53
C GLU A 52 14.36 -0.18 -1.71
N GLU A 53 13.25 -0.62 -2.36
CA GLU A 53 12.20 -1.39 -1.68
C GLU A 53 12.58 -2.86 -1.58
N SER A 54 12.67 -3.37 -0.36
CA SER A 54 12.83 -4.80 -0.08
C SER A 54 11.53 -5.41 0.43
N CYS A 55 11.45 -6.74 0.51
CA CYS A 55 10.30 -7.40 1.17
C CYS A 55 10.18 -6.92 2.62
N THR A 56 8.96 -6.73 3.11
CA THR A 56 8.72 -6.36 4.52
C THR A 56 9.16 -7.41 5.52
N GLY A 57 9.45 -8.64 5.06
CA GLY A 57 9.84 -9.73 5.93
C GLY A 57 8.67 -10.49 6.58
N ASP A 58 7.41 -10.08 6.34
CA ASP A 58 6.24 -10.73 6.94
C ASP A 58 6.25 -12.25 6.74
N SER A 59 6.46 -12.73 5.53
CA SER A 59 6.49 -14.16 5.23
C SER A 59 7.59 -14.92 5.98
N ALA A 60 8.75 -14.30 6.19
CA ALA A 60 9.84 -14.88 6.97
C ALA A 60 9.42 -15.01 8.44
N ARG A 61 8.83 -13.94 9.01
CA ARG A 61 8.32 -13.94 10.39
C ARG A 61 7.24 -15.00 10.62
N ARG A 62 6.25 -15.08 9.70
CA ARG A 62 5.18 -16.10 9.79
C ARG A 62 5.71 -17.53 9.64
N ALA A 63 6.83 -17.73 8.95
CA ALA A 63 7.52 -19.01 8.87
C ALA A 63 8.46 -19.31 10.06
N GLY A 64 8.55 -18.41 11.04
CA GLY A 64 9.40 -18.55 12.24
C GLY A 64 10.86 -18.14 12.03
N ASN A 65 11.20 -17.49 10.91
CA ASN A 65 12.54 -16.99 10.66
C ASN A 65 12.68 -15.53 11.10
N GLU A 66 12.75 -15.32 12.43
CA GLU A 66 12.87 -13.98 13.03
C GLU A 66 14.17 -13.27 12.62
N TYR A 67 15.27 -14.01 12.43
CA TYR A 67 16.52 -13.41 12.01
C TYR A 67 16.40 -12.73 10.64
N LEU A 68 15.81 -13.44 9.66
CA LEU A 68 15.61 -12.87 8.33
C LEU A 68 14.60 -11.72 8.36
N PHE A 69 13.54 -11.85 9.17
CA PHE A 69 12.58 -10.77 9.37
C PHE A 69 13.26 -9.51 9.91
N ALA A 70 14.03 -9.64 11.01
CA ALA A 70 14.76 -8.52 11.62
C ALA A 70 15.70 -7.84 10.62
N THR A 71 16.49 -8.63 9.88
CA THR A 71 17.41 -8.09 8.85
C THR A 71 16.66 -7.25 7.81
N LEU A 72 15.53 -7.76 7.28
CA LEU A 72 14.75 -7.05 6.28
C LEU A 72 14.05 -5.80 6.87
N ALA A 73 13.56 -5.90 8.10
CA ALA A 73 12.92 -4.80 8.80
C ALA A 73 13.91 -3.65 9.06
N GLU A 74 15.08 -3.96 9.59
CA GLU A 74 16.15 -2.97 9.85
C GLU A 74 16.57 -2.25 8.56
N GLN A 75 16.74 -2.98 7.46
CA GLN A 75 17.09 -2.38 6.15
C GLN A 75 16.00 -1.42 5.67
N ASN A 76 14.74 -1.86 5.68
CA ASN A 76 13.63 -1.03 5.23
C ASN A 76 13.41 0.17 6.14
N VAL A 77 13.54 0.00 7.47
CA VAL A 77 13.42 1.09 8.44
C VAL A 77 14.52 2.13 8.24
N ALA A 78 15.76 1.71 7.99
CA ALA A 78 16.84 2.64 7.70
C ALA A 78 16.54 3.51 6.46
N VAL A 79 16.06 2.90 5.37
CA VAL A 79 15.65 3.62 4.15
C VAL A 79 14.50 4.59 4.43
N LEU A 80 13.43 4.12 5.05
CA LEU A 80 12.24 4.92 5.32
C LEU A 80 12.53 6.10 6.27
N ASN A 81 13.29 5.86 7.34
CA ASN A 81 13.68 6.91 8.29
C ASN A 81 14.57 7.95 7.64
N GLY A 82 15.50 7.53 6.76
CA GLY A 82 16.32 8.46 6.00
C GLY A 82 15.51 9.44 5.16
N TYR A 83 14.42 9.00 4.56
CA TYR A 83 13.49 9.90 3.85
C TYR A 83 12.61 10.72 4.80
N GLN A 84 12.16 10.15 5.92
CA GLN A 84 11.35 10.90 6.91
C GLN A 84 12.13 12.06 7.54
N GLU A 85 13.40 11.88 7.87
CA GLU A 85 14.27 12.93 8.42
C GLU A 85 14.43 14.12 7.47
N GLN A 86 14.32 13.85 6.16
CA GLN A 86 14.29 14.88 5.12
C GLN A 86 12.90 15.50 4.91
N GLY A 87 11.91 15.16 5.75
CA GLY A 87 10.53 15.60 5.62
C GLY A 87 9.78 14.94 4.46
N GLY A 88 10.27 13.77 4.01
CA GLY A 88 9.92 13.21 2.71
C GLY A 88 8.68 12.35 2.62
N ILE A 89 8.18 11.72 3.69
CA ILE A 89 7.06 10.79 3.64
C ILE A 89 6.01 11.19 4.68
N LYS A 90 4.78 11.48 4.25
CA LYS A 90 3.66 11.72 5.19
C LYS A 90 2.84 10.46 5.44
N THR A 91 2.57 9.69 4.40
CA THR A 91 1.73 8.50 4.49
C THR A 91 2.28 7.40 3.59
N ILE A 92 2.34 6.18 4.09
CA ILE A 92 2.65 4.99 3.28
C ILE A 92 1.32 4.33 2.88
N VAL A 93 1.13 4.10 1.59
CA VAL A 93 -0.04 3.37 1.05
C VAL A 93 0.43 2.05 0.45
N THR A 94 -0.21 0.94 0.81
CA THR A 94 0.09 -0.37 0.23
C THR A 94 -1.18 -1.14 -0.12
N ALA A 95 -1.10 -1.97 -1.16
CA ALA A 95 -2.19 -2.86 -1.57
C ALA A 95 -2.13 -4.23 -0.88
N CYS A 96 -1.00 -4.57 -0.28
CA CYS A 96 -0.81 -5.86 0.39
C CYS A 96 -1.21 -5.76 1.87
N PRO A 97 -2.21 -6.55 2.33
CA PRO A 97 -2.62 -6.56 3.74
C PRO A 97 -1.51 -6.99 4.71
N HIS A 98 -0.63 -7.88 4.27
CA HIS A 98 0.53 -8.32 5.06
C HIS A 98 1.54 -7.19 5.23
N CYS A 99 1.90 -6.50 4.13
CA CYS A 99 2.78 -5.34 4.20
C CYS A 99 2.16 -4.23 5.06
N PHE A 100 0.84 -3.99 4.94
CA PHE A 100 0.12 -3.04 5.77
C PHE A 100 0.32 -3.34 7.27
N ASN A 101 0.04 -4.57 7.67
CA ASN A 101 0.16 -4.97 9.08
C ASN A 101 1.60 -4.83 9.59
N THR A 102 2.57 -5.31 8.83
CA THR A 102 3.98 -5.28 9.22
C THR A 102 4.52 -3.86 9.35
N LEU A 103 4.26 -3.01 8.35
CA LEU A 103 4.70 -1.61 8.37
C LEU A 103 4.03 -0.80 9.47
N ALA A 104 2.73 -1.05 9.74
CA ALA A 104 1.96 -0.29 10.73
C ALA A 104 2.23 -0.70 12.17
N HIS A 105 2.47 -2.00 12.42
CA HIS A 105 2.43 -2.54 13.78
C HIS A 105 3.71 -3.27 14.22
N GLU A 106 4.52 -3.74 13.27
CA GLU A 106 5.67 -4.57 13.61
C GLU A 106 7.01 -3.83 13.44
N TYR A 107 7.08 -2.82 12.57
CA TYR A 107 8.30 -2.03 12.35
C TYR A 107 8.64 -1.08 13.50
N GLY A 108 7.68 -0.81 14.39
CA GLY A 108 7.90 -0.04 15.61
C GLY A 108 8.98 -0.63 16.51
N ASP A 109 9.11 -1.96 16.54
CA ASP A 109 10.16 -2.67 17.30
C ASP A 109 11.57 -2.37 16.79
N PHE A 110 11.69 -1.87 15.55
CA PHE A 110 12.95 -1.50 14.87
C PHE A 110 13.12 0.02 14.73
N GLY A 111 12.30 0.82 15.42
CA GLY A 111 12.35 2.28 15.35
C GLY A 111 11.65 2.89 14.14
N GLY A 112 10.84 2.10 13.40
CA GLY A 112 10.03 2.56 12.27
C GLY A 112 8.61 2.92 12.70
N HIS A 113 8.28 4.20 12.75
CA HIS A 113 6.95 4.69 13.13
C HIS A 113 6.33 5.47 11.96
N TYR A 114 5.39 4.83 11.24
CA TYR A 114 4.82 5.37 10.00
C TYR A 114 3.30 5.44 10.08
N GLN A 115 2.74 6.46 9.42
CA GLN A 115 1.32 6.45 9.09
C GLN A 115 1.11 5.55 7.87
N VAL A 116 0.58 4.36 8.09
CA VAL A 116 0.32 3.39 7.02
C VAL A 116 -1.17 3.28 6.76
N VAL A 117 -1.57 3.28 5.50
CA VAL A 117 -2.97 3.17 5.06
C VAL A 117 -3.08 2.06 4.01
N HIS A 118 -4.06 1.19 4.17
CA HIS A 118 -4.35 0.21 3.12
C HIS A 118 -5.02 0.89 1.92
N HIS A 119 -4.71 0.41 0.71
CA HIS A 119 -5.19 1.05 -0.51
C HIS A 119 -6.71 1.20 -0.60
N ALA A 120 -7.47 0.27 -0.02
CA ALA A 120 -8.92 0.34 -0.02
C ALA A 120 -9.46 1.56 0.75
N ASP A 121 -8.89 1.82 1.94
CA ASP A 121 -9.22 3.02 2.72
C ASP A 121 -8.81 4.29 1.99
N PHE A 122 -7.61 4.27 1.40
CA PHE A 122 -7.09 5.41 0.67
C PHE A 122 -7.95 5.74 -0.55
N LEU A 123 -8.31 4.72 -1.36
CA LEU A 123 -9.17 4.90 -2.53
C LEU A 123 -10.58 5.36 -2.15
N LEU A 124 -11.17 4.77 -1.10
CA LEU A 124 -12.48 5.20 -0.60
C LEU A 124 -12.46 6.67 -0.18
N ARG A 125 -11.39 7.12 0.48
CA ARG A 125 -11.22 8.54 0.82
C ARG A 125 -11.18 9.41 -0.44
N LEU A 126 -10.43 9.03 -1.47
CA LEU A 126 -10.36 9.77 -2.73
C LEU A 126 -11.72 9.81 -3.46
N LEU A 127 -12.51 8.73 -3.39
CA LEU A 127 -13.87 8.69 -3.92
C LEU A 127 -14.79 9.66 -3.17
N ARG A 128 -14.77 9.64 -1.84
CA ARG A 128 -15.58 10.53 -0.99
C ARG A 128 -15.18 12.00 -1.12
N GLU A 129 -13.91 12.30 -1.36
CA GLU A 129 -13.42 13.64 -1.64
C GLU A 129 -13.69 14.11 -3.08
N GLY A 130 -14.28 13.25 -3.92
CA GLY A 130 -14.55 13.55 -5.34
C GLY A 130 -13.31 13.63 -6.22
N LYS A 131 -12.13 13.24 -5.70
CA LYS A 131 -10.88 13.18 -6.47
C LYS A 131 -10.84 12.00 -7.45
N LEU A 132 -11.61 10.97 -7.16
CA LEU A 132 -11.90 9.86 -8.07
C LEU A 132 -13.40 9.76 -8.30
N SER A 133 -13.78 9.43 -9.54
CA SER A 133 -15.18 9.17 -9.89
C SER A 133 -15.21 8.07 -10.94
N PRO A 134 -15.75 6.88 -10.63
CA PRO A 134 -15.94 5.82 -11.61
C PRO A 134 -16.90 6.26 -12.70
N LYS A 135 -16.41 6.33 -13.95
CA LYS A 135 -17.20 6.85 -15.10
C LYS A 135 -17.91 5.76 -15.90
N ARG A 136 -17.50 4.50 -15.73
CA ARG A 136 -18.03 3.37 -16.48
C ARG A 136 -18.68 2.37 -15.55
N ALA A 137 -19.87 1.93 -15.90
CA ALA A 137 -20.51 0.81 -15.21
C ALA A 137 -19.76 -0.49 -15.50
N VAL A 138 -19.54 -1.26 -14.45
CA VAL A 138 -19.02 -2.63 -14.52
C VAL A 138 -20.19 -3.55 -14.12
N LYS A 139 -20.87 -4.14 -15.11
CA LYS A 139 -21.97 -5.07 -14.84
C LYS A 139 -21.42 -6.40 -14.37
N GLY A 140 -21.78 -6.82 -13.18
CA GLY A 140 -21.37 -8.12 -12.64
C GLY A 140 -21.72 -8.29 -11.18
N LYS A 141 -21.75 -9.56 -10.76
CA LYS A 141 -21.86 -9.94 -9.35
C LYS A 141 -20.48 -10.35 -8.86
N VAL A 142 -20.07 -9.81 -7.72
CA VAL A 142 -18.79 -10.14 -7.10
C VAL A 142 -19.02 -10.63 -5.67
N VAL A 143 -18.18 -11.55 -5.25
CA VAL A 143 -18.07 -11.95 -3.85
C VAL A 143 -16.74 -11.43 -3.34
N PHE A 144 -16.79 -10.62 -2.29
CA PHE A 144 -15.58 -10.11 -1.63
C PHE A 144 -15.20 -11.04 -0.48
N HIS A 145 -13.99 -11.57 -0.54
CA HIS A 145 -13.41 -12.35 0.56
C HIS A 145 -12.53 -11.44 1.42
N ASP A 146 -12.88 -11.34 2.70
CA ASP A 146 -12.10 -10.54 3.64
C ASP A 146 -10.70 -11.11 3.85
N SER A 147 -9.70 -10.28 3.65
CA SER A 147 -8.35 -10.62 4.04
C SER A 147 -8.24 -10.72 5.56
N CYS A 148 -7.60 -11.80 6.05
CA CYS A 148 -7.39 -12.00 7.48
C CYS A 148 -6.66 -10.82 8.12
N TYR A 149 -5.64 -10.29 7.46
CA TYR A 149 -4.86 -9.17 8.00
C TYR A 149 -5.60 -7.84 7.98
N LEU A 150 -6.58 -7.64 7.10
CA LEU A 150 -7.43 -6.45 7.18
C LEU A 150 -8.54 -6.61 8.21
N GLY A 151 -9.35 -7.67 8.09
CA GLY A 151 -10.50 -7.85 8.95
C GLY A 151 -10.10 -8.30 10.35
N ARG A 152 -9.56 -9.50 10.49
CA ARG A 152 -9.34 -10.12 11.82
C ARG A 152 -8.26 -9.44 12.64
N TYR A 153 -7.19 -8.95 12.00
CA TYR A 153 -6.07 -8.33 12.71
C TYR A 153 -6.24 -6.82 12.89
N ASN A 154 -6.92 -6.15 11.95
CA ASN A 154 -6.99 -4.68 11.92
C ASN A 154 -8.42 -4.12 11.91
N ASP A 155 -9.44 -4.98 12.03
CA ASP A 155 -10.87 -4.59 12.06
C ASP A 155 -11.32 -3.74 10.84
N ILE A 156 -10.66 -3.93 9.69
CA ILE A 156 -10.94 -3.22 8.44
C ILE A 156 -11.82 -4.10 7.56
N TYR A 157 -13.13 -3.94 7.64
CA TYR A 157 -14.12 -4.70 6.87
C TYR A 157 -14.85 -3.85 5.84
N GLU A 158 -15.27 -2.64 6.21
CA GLU A 158 -16.22 -1.86 5.42
C GLU A 158 -15.58 -1.11 4.26
N SER A 159 -14.40 -0.54 4.43
CA SER A 159 -13.78 0.29 3.39
C SER A 159 -13.55 -0.44 2.05
N PRO A 160 -13.12 -1.71 2.01
CA PRO A 160 -13.04 -2.44 0.75
C PRO A 160 -14.40 -2.64 0.08
N ARG A 161 -15.45 -2.90 0.87
CA ARG A 161 -16.81 -3.08 0.39
C ARG A 161 -17.38 -1.77 -0.13
N ASP A 162 -17.22 -0.70 0.61
CA ASP A 162 -17.70 0.63 0.22
C ASP A 162 -17.03 1.10 -1.06
N ALA A 163 -15.72 0.92 -1.18
CA ALA A 163 -15.01 1.25 -2.42
C ALA A 163 -15.53 0.46 -3.64
N LEU A 164 -15.95 -0.80 -3.44
CA LEU A 164 -16.57 -1.59 -4.50
C LEU A 164 -18.00 -1.15 -4.81
N ARG A 165 -18.80 -0.79 -3.79
CA ARG A 165 -20.19 -0.29 -3.96
C ARG A 165 -20.25 1.02 -4.76
N ASP A 166 -19.21 1.83 -4.70
CA ASP A 166 -19.10 3.07 -5.48
C ASP A 166 -18.85 2.83 -6.98
N ILE A 167 -18.62 1.58 -7.41
CA ILE A 167 -18.49 1.23 -8.83
C ILE A 167 -19.87 0.98 -9.43
N PRO A 168 -20.36 1.81 -10.40
CA PRO A 168 -21.68 1.65 -10.96
C PRO A 168 -21.90 0.29 -11.61
N GLY A 169 -23.02 -0.37 -11.29
CA GLY A 169 -23.42 -1.65 -11.90
C GLY A 169 -22.73 -2.89 -11.34
N LEU A 170 -21.89 -2.74 -10.32
CA LEU A 170 -21.31 -3.86 -9.59
C LEU A 170 -22.25 -4.24 -8.43
N GLU A 171 -22.58 -5.56 -8.31
CA GLU A 171 -23.45 -6.12 -7.28
C GLU A 171 -22.71 -7.16 -6.42
#